data_e5b508cf9d12c419a3dddbec41c6fa3e
#
_entry.id   e5b508cf9d12c419a3dddbec41c6fa3e
#
_cell.length_a   1.000
_cell.length_b   1.000
_cell.length_c   1.000
_cell.angle_alpha   90.00
_cell.angle_beta   90.00
_cell.angle_gamma   90.00
#
_symmetry.space_group_name_H-M   'P 1'
#
loop_
_entity.id
_entity.type
_entity.pdbx_description
1 polymer ?
#
loop_
_entity_poly.entity_id
_entity_poly.type
_entity_poly.pdbx_seq_one_letter_code
_entity_poly.pdbx_strand_id
1 'polypeptide(L)' 'HRHDGVDELFFVVRGRFVMRFRDRDVTMEEGDLLVVPANVEHMPVAAEECWVMLVENAGTRNTGETVTARTKTDLPSL' A
#
# COMPACT_ATOMS: atom_id res chain seq x y z
N HIS A 1 7.27 -6.30 -2.82
CA HIS A 1 7.98 -5.04 -2.86
C HIS A 1 8.63 -4.71 -1.55
N ARG A 2 9.73 -4.06 -1.60
CA ARG A 2 10.43 -3.65 -0.43
C ARG A 2 11.14 -2.35 -0.73
N HIS A 3 10.88 -1.35 0.07
CA HIS A 3 11.49 -0.05 -0.14
C HIS A 3 12.40 0.23 1.03
N ASP A 4 13.66 0.19 0.79
CA ASP A 4 14.64 0.35 1.84
C ASP A 4 14.55 1.72 2.48
N GLY A 5 14.44 1.73 3.78
CA GLY A 5 14.47 2.97 4.52
C GLY A 5 13.22 3.82 4.47
N VAL A 6 12.14 3.28 3.93
CA VAL A 6 10.93 4.06 3.79
C VAL A 6 9.73 3.30 4.32
N ASP A 7 9.02 3.90 5.24
CA ASP A 7 7.77 3.34 5.71
C ASP A 7 6.67 3.78 4.76
N GLU A 8 5.70 2.94 4.54
CA GLU A 8 4.60 3.27 3.66
C GLU A 8 3.28 3.11 4.39
N LEU A 9 2.39 4.05 4.19
CA LEU A 9 1.08 3.99 4.80
C LEU A 9 0.06 3.81 3.70
N PHE A 10 -0.76 2.79 3.83
CA PHE A 10 -1.80 2.51 2.86
C PHE A 10 -3.15 2.76 3.50
N PHE A 11 -4.00 3.48 2.81
CA PHE A 11 -5.35 3.75 3.30
C PHE A 11 -6.32 3.41 2.18
N VAL A 12 -7.29 2.54 2.44
CA VAL A 12 -8.24 2.12 1.42
C VAL A 12 -9.38 3.12 1.32
N VAL A 13 -9.45 3.80 0.22
CA VAL A 13 -10.49 4.78 0.00
C VAL A 13 -11.75 4.10 -0.50
N ARG A 14 -11.59 3.07 -1.33
CA ARG A 14 -12.75 2.39 -1.87
C ARG A 14 -12.39 0.99 -2.30
N GLY A 15 -13.24 0.06 -2.05
CA GLY A 15 -13.01 -1.33 -2.43
C GLY A 15 -12.20 -2.07 -1.40
N ARG A 16 -11.47 -3.08 -1.83
CA ARG A 16 -10.67 -3.85 -0.91
C ARG A 16 -9.54 -4.58 -1.63
N PHE A 17 -8.53 -4.92 -0.91
CA PHE A 17 -7.44 -5.71 -1.45
C PHE A 17 -6.78 -6.49 -0.31
N VAL A 18 -5.90 -7.39 -0.66
CA VAL A 18 -5.17 -8.15 0.32
C VAL A 18 -3.71 -7.76 0.26
N MET A 19 -3.14 -7.40 1.40
CA MET A 19 -1.73 -7.11 1.47
C MET A 19 -1.05 -8.39 1.89
N ARG A 20 -0.20 -8.94 1.04
CA ARG A 20 0.47 -10.19 1.32
C ARG A 20 1.86 -9.94 1.85
N PHE A 21 2.13 -10.54 2.98
CA PHE A 21 3.45 -10.52 3.57
C PHE A 21 4.01 -11.93 3.49
N ARG A 22 5.24 -12.12 3.84
CA ARG A 22 5.81 -13.43 3.76
C ARG A 22 5.12 -14.41 4.66
N ASP A 23 4.70 -13.97 5.82
CA ASP A 23 4.15 -14.88 6.82
C ASP A 23 2.65 -14.77 6.99
N ARG A 24 2.01 -13.85 6.33
CA ARG A 24 0.58 -13.69 6.49
C ARG A 24 -0.02 -12.78 5.45
N ASP A 25 -1.32 -12.84 5.33
CA ASP A 25 -2.06 -11.95 4.45
C ASP A 25 -2.95 -11.09 5.31
N VAL A 26 -3.08 -9.85 4.96
CA VAL A 26 -3.95 -8.93 5.68
C VAL A 26 -4.99 -8.39 4.71
N THR A 27 -6.25 -8.61 5.00
CA THR A 27 -7.32 -8.10 4.15
C THR A 27 -7.57 -6.66 4.51
N MET A 28 -7.53 -5.81 3.50
CA MET A 28 -7.73 -4.38 3.67
C MET A 28 -9.05 -3.99 3.05
N GLU A 29 -9.91 -3.36 3.85
CA GLU A 29 -11.20 -2.94 3.37
C GLU A 29 -11.35 -1.44 3.47
N GLU A 30 -12.41 -0.92 2.93
CA GLU A 30 -12.64 0.52 2.93
C GLU A 30 -12.46 1.10 4.30
N GLY A 31 -11.71 2.13 4.41
CA GLY A 31 -11.45 2.79 5.68
C GLY A 31 -10.28 2.23 6.48
N ASP A 32 -9.74 1.11 6.04
CA ASP A 32 -8.62 0.51 6.77
C ASP A 32 -7.32 1.21 6.45
N LEU A 33 -6.46 1.17 7.43
CA LEU A 33 -5.17 1.83 7.32
C LEU A 33 -4.10 0.85 7.75
N LEU A 34 -3.03 0.80 7.02
CA LEU A 34 -1.93 -0.10 7.32
C LEU A 34 -0.61 0.58 7.10
N VAL A 35 0.27 0.48 8.06
CA VAL A 35 1.62 1.01 7.90
C VAL A 35 2.54 -0.18 7.69
N VAL A 36 3.27 -0.16 6.60
CA VAL A 36 4.25 -1.17 6.31
C VAL A 36 5.61 -0.57 6.60
N PRO A 37 6.29 -1.08 7.59
CA PRO A 37 7.60 -0.51 7.93
C PRO A 37 8.63 -0.73 6.83
N ALA A 38 9.63 0.07 6.85
CA ALA A 38 10.73 -0.05 5.90
C ALA A 38 11.29 -1.45 5.90
N ASN A 39 11.66 -1.89 4.75
CA ASN A 39 12.31 -3.19 4.57
C ASN A 39 11.42 -4.40 4.83
N VAL A 40 10.14 -4.22 4.88
CA VAL A 40 9.23 -5.34 5.02
C VAL A 40 8.68 -5.67 3.65
N GLU A 41 8.89 -6.89 3.22
CA GLU A 41 8.45 -7.31 1.91
C GLU A 41 6.94 -7.43 1.89
N HIS A 42 6.30 -6.89 0.91
CA HIS A 42 4.85 -6.90 0.84
C HIS A 42 4.37 -6.82 -0.59
N MET A 43 3.19 -7.33 -0.85
CA MET A 43 2.62 -7.30 -2.17
C MET A 43 1.11 -7.13 -2.10
N PRO A 44 0.59 -6.06 -2.64
CA PRO A 44 -0.86 -5.89 -2.66
C PRO A 44 -1.48 -6.68 -3.82
N VAL A 45 -2.58 -7.30 -3.56
CA VAL A 45 -3.28 -8.08 -4.57
C VAL A 45 -4.76 -7.73 -4.50
N ALA A 46 -5.30 -7.30 -5.60
CA ALA A 46 -6.70 -6.92 -5.65
C ALA A 46 -7.42 -7.71 -6.72
N ALA A 47 -8.53 -8.31 -6.38
CA ALA A 47 -9.33 -9.04 -7.33
C ALA A 47 -10.14 -8.09 -8.19
N GLU A 48 -10.48 -6.97 -7.64
CA GLU A 48 -11.27 -5.99 -8.35
C GLU A 48 -10.68 -4.62 -8.15
N GLU A 49 -11.17 -3.67 -8.84
CA GLU A 49 -10.66 -2.33 -8.76
C GLU A 49 -10.77 -1.79 -7.35
N CYS A 50 -9.74 -1.20 -6.84
CA CYS A 50 -9.79 -0.56 -5.56
C CYS A 50 -8.97 0.72 -5.59
N TRP A 51 -9.29 1.64 -4.69
CA TRP A 51 -8.65 2.94 -4.64
C TRP A 51 -7.90 3.04 -3.34
N VAL A 52 -6.63 3.26 -3.44
CA VAL A 52 -5.76 3.27 -2.26
C VAL A 52 -4.94 4.53 -2.25
N MET A 53 -4.88 5.17 -1.11
CA MET A 53 -4.02 6.30 -0.92
C MET A 53 -2.74 5.80 -0.31
N LEU A 54 -1.63 6.16 -0.85
CA LEU A 54 -0.35 5.73 -0.36
C LEU A 54 0.46 6.94 0.07
N VAL A 55 0.94 6.90 1.28
CA VAL A 55 1.77 7.98 1.80
C VAL A 55 3.11 7.39 2.17
N GLU A 56 4.17 7.99 1.65
CA GLU A 56 5.50 7.52 1.94
C GLU A 56 6.27 8.60 2.61
N ASN A 57 7.04 8.25 3.57
CA ASN A 57 7.92 9.18 4.17
C ASN A 57 9.28 8.94 3.59
N ALA A 58 9.66 9.72 2.68
CA ALA A 58 10.91 9.52 2.00
C ALA A 58 11.95 10.51 2.44
N GLY A 59 12.01 10.75 3.62
CA GLY A 59 13.03 11.62 4.12
C GLY A 59 12.87 13.03 3.60
N THR A 60 13.76 13.44 2.79
CA THR A 60 13.71 14.79 2.34
C THR A 60 12.56 15.06 1.43
N ARG A 61 11.96 14.12 0.87
CA ARG A 61 10.95 14.32 -0.03
C ARG A 61 9.70 14.10 0.64
N ASN A 62 9.20 14.73 1.32
CA ASN A 62 8.08 14.58 1.92
C ASN A 62 6.94 14.65 1.10
N THR A 63 6.70 13.81 0.36
CA THR A 63 5.69 13.94 -0.51
C THR A 63 4.57 13.29 0.03
N GLY A 64 3.79 13.77 0.57
CA GLY A 64 2.61 13.22 0.85
C GLY A 64 1.89 12.96 -0.38
N GLU A 65 2.29 12.08 -1.16
CA GLU A 65 1.76 11.91 -2.37
C GLU A 65 0.59 11.03 -2.35
N THR A 66 -0.48 11.41 -2.86
CA THR A 66 -1.63 10.63 -2.94
C THR A 66 -1.65 9.93 -4.24
N VAL A 67 -1.53 8.67 -4.24
CA VAL A 67 -1.59 7.93 -5.44
C VAL A 67 -2.83 7.12 -5.33
N THR A 68 -3.76 7.32 -6.23
CA THR A 68 -4.90 6.51 -6.22
C THR A 68 -4.66 5.45 -7.21
N ALA A 69 -4.63 4.26 -6.83
CA ALA A 69 -4.36 3.20 -7.71
C ALA A 69 -5.59 2.41 -7.92
N ARG A 70 -5.92 2.09 -9.13
CA ARG A 70 -6.94 1.27 -9.39
C ARG A 70 -6.42 0.04 -9.82
N THR A 71 -6.46 -0.98 -9.20
CA THR A 71 -5.75 -2.03 -9.55
C THR A 71 -6.20 -3.23 -9.45
N LYS A 72 -6.04 -3.92 -10.16
CA LYS A 72 -6.05 -5.11 -10.19
C LYS A 72 -4.93 -5.57 -9.49
N THR A 73 -3.91 -5.64 -9.97
CA THR A 73 -2.79 -6.19 -9.35
C THR A 73 -1.73 -5.26 -9.33
N ASP A 74 -1.85 -4.16 -9.86
CA ASP A 74 -0.83 -3.32 -10.03
C ASP A 74 -1.03 -2.13 -9.31
N LEU A 75 -0.93 -2.06 -8.08
CA LEU A 75 -0.73 -0.85 -7.40
C LEU A 75 0.55 -0.31 -7.88
N PRO A 76 0.69 0.92 -8.07
CA PRO A 76 1.89 1.48 -8.59
C PRO A 76 2.98 1.19 -7.66
N SER A 77 4.04 0.83 -8.20
CA SER A 77 5.15 0.56 -7.46
C SER A 77 5.78 1.81 -7.31
N LEU A 78 5.99 2.22 -6.25
CA LEU A 78 6.53 3.49 -6.04
C LEU A 78 7.99 3.47 -5.75
#